data_ac1c5eb2d664ed4fda121477f5e01df2
#
_entry.id   ac1c5eb2d664ed4fda121477f5e01df2
#
_cell.length_a   1.000
_cell.length_b   1.000
_cell.length_c   1.000
_cell.angle_alpha   90.00
_cell.angle_beta   90.00
_cell.angle_gamma   90.00
#
_symmetry.space_group_name_H-M   'P 1'
#
loop_
_entity.id
_entity.type
_entity.pdbx_description
1 polymer ?
#
loop_
_entity_poly.entity_id
_entity_poly.type
_entity_poly.pdbx_seq_one_letter_code
_entity_poly.pdbx_strand_id
1 'polypeptide(L)'
;MKKLALAVAVPLALFGAATFYTSTQVESTARDAVDQANLKLREMGVGAGAEVGLTLLSFERGLLSSTARYQIDIEVADDEGNTENYALLLQDRLEHGPFPVSRLSRGQLMPVAAQSHFELERTPLTQKLFDAASGEVPLVGDVTIGYDGGQAGDLRTAALKIEDEDGSVRIAPANLNFEANKDGSDVRMDGELAEVDIDLQRSDSGQPVQVSLRGIGLSADKQDYDAGFGFGPSAITLERMEIKAGDEPAVVIQQASVEESLSRGSRGLDQTIAYGIGEVSAKGQALRNLTLAFSLRNLEESSLKALVASYKAILDSSATPEESFAGMTAAQQQELQAHGLQLLEHKPTLALDEFGFETAHGSARLSVVLDLQSPSADAFTPDAMITSMLASLKAEAGIDKDLVRDIAGLVAQNNQPDGQLDKAALQQETDAATELFSGMALDTGWSRLEGERLVSSLHYADNRVTFNGREMSVQEFIGFAFGSAQNAGLLGQ
;
A
#
# COMPACT_ATOMS: atom_id res chain seq x y z
N MET A 1 -7.47 5.62 -15.03
CA MET A 1 -6.70 4.57 -14.34
C MET A 1 -5.58 3.98 -15.20
N LYS A 2 -5.79 3.69 -16.52
CA LYS A 2 -4.73 3.15 -17.41
C LYS A 2 -3.42 3.95 -17.43
N LYS A 3 -3.48 5.31 -17.43
CA LYS A 3 -2.28 6.17 -17.43
C LYS A 3 -1.50 6.12 -16.10
N LEU A 4 -2.17 5.79 -15.00
CA LEU A 4 -1.55 5.65 -13.67
C LEU A 4 -0.84 4.29 -13.53
N ALA A 5 -1.42 3.21 -14.07
CA ALA A 5 -0.81 1.89 -14.08
C ALA A 5 0.51 1.87 -14.87
N LEU A 6 0.56 2.58 -16.01
CA LEU A 6 1.80 2.75 -16.77
C LEU A 6 2.88 3.51 -15.97
N ALA A 7 2.50 4.54 -15.22
CA ALA A 7 3.44 5.34 -14.43
C ALA A 7 4.07 4.55 -13.27
N VAL A 8 3.41 3.49 -12.79
CA VAL A 8 3.91 2.61 -11.72
C VAL A 8 4.65 1.39 -12.30
N ALA A 9 4.16 0.80 -13.39
CA ALA A 9 4.75 -0.40 -13.99
C ALA A 9 6.13 -0.13 -14.63
N VAL A 10 6.34 1.05 -15.22
CA VAL A 10 7.62 1.41 -15.85
C VAL A 10 8.79 1.47 -14.86
N PRO A 11 8.70 2.16 -13.70
CA PRO A 11 9.75 2.13 -12.68
C PRO A 11 10.05 0.73 -12.14
N LEU A 12 9.02 -0.10 -11.91
CA LEU A 12 9.18 -1.49 -11.44
C LEU A 12 9.89 -2.38 -12.46
N ALA A 13 9.55 -2.23 -13.75
CA ALA A 13 10.19 -2.96 -14.83
C ALA A 13 11.68 -2.59 -14.98
N LEU A 14 11.99 -1.30 -14.86
CA LEU A 14 13.34 -0.78 -14.94
C LEU A 14 14.18 -1.19 -13.75
N PHE A 15 13.61 -1.26 -12.57
CA PHE A 15 14.25 -1.79 -11.38
C PHE A 15 14.62 -3.27 -11.54
N GLY A 16 13.70 -4.10 -12.05
CA GLY A 16 13.99 -5.49 -12.37
C GLY A 16 15.11 -5.64 -13.42
N ALA A 17 15.14 -4.77 -14.42
CA ALA A 17 16.17 -4.78 -15.47
C ALA A 17 17.56 -4.36 -14.94
N ALA A 18 17.62 -3.40 -14.02
CA ALA A 18 18.86 -2.89 -13.47
C ALA A 18 19.56 -3.87 -12.49
N THR A 19 18.81 -4.76 -11.83
CA THR A 19 19.34 -5.63 -10.77
C THR A 19 20.18 -6.82 -11.23
N PHE A 20 20.39 -7.09 -12.54
CA PHE A 20 20.92 -8.39 -12.97
C PHE A 20 22.12 -8.40 -13.92
N TYR A 21 22.99 -7.40 -13.88
CA TYR A 21 24.12 -7.39 -14.79
C TYR A 21 25.44 -7.79 -14.09
N THR A 22 25.91 -9.01 -14.25
CA THR A 22 27.26 -9.39 -13.80
C THR A 22 28.01 -10.35 -14.74
N SER A 23 29.30 -10.01 -14.94
CA SER A 23 30.50 -10.85 -15.16
C SER A 23 30.75 -11.47 -16.55
N THR A 24 31.96 -11.34 -16.96
CA THR A 24 32.92 -12.00 -17.91
C THR A 24 32.49 -12.82 -19.13
N GLN A 25 31.23 -13.19 -19.30
CA GLN A 25 30.66 -13.68 -20.59
C GLN A 25 29.45 -12.81 -20.93
N VAL A 26 29.75 -11.62 -21.43
CA VAL A 26 28.87 -10.45 -21.45
C VAL A 26 27.50 -10.67 -22.10
N GLU A 27 27.39 -11.49 -23.16
CA GLU A 27 26.09 -11.70 -23.83
C GLU A 27 25.24 -12.79 -23.20
N SER A 28 25.83 -13.93 -22.80
CA SER A 28 25.07 -14.99 -22.10
C SER A 28 24.57 -14.51 -20.75
N THR A 29 25.41 -13.74 -20.04
CA THR A 29 25.04 -13.16 -18.74
C THR A 29 23.94 -12.10 -18.86
N ALA A 30 23.92 -11.31 -19.94
CA ALA A 30 22.81 -10.37 -20.19
C ALA A 30 21.50 -11.10 -20.45
N ARG A 31 21.52 -12.24 -21.14
CA ARG A 31 20.34 -13.09 -21.35
C ARG A 31 19.86 -13.74 -20.05
N ASP A 32 20.79 -14.35 -19.30
CA ASP A 32 20.46 -14.95 -17.99
C ASP A 32 19.91 -13.90 -17.01
N ALA A 33 20.43 -12.66 -17.06
CA ALA A 33 19.94 -11.55 -16.28
C ALA A 33 18.52 -11.12 -16.66
N VAL A 34 18.21 -11.07 -17.95
CA VAL A 34 16.85 -10.80 -18.46
C VAL A 34 15.87 -11.88 -18.00
N ASP A 35 16.26 -13.16 -18.07
CA ASP A 35 15.42 -14.27 -17.64
C ASP A 35 15.12 -14.19 -16.14
N GLN A 36 16.11 -13.88 -15.30
CA GLN A 36 15.92 -13.71 -13.87
C GLN A 36 15.11 -12.43 -13.54
N ALA A 37 15.34 -11.34 -14.27
CA ALA A 37 14.51 -10.14 -14.13
C ALA A 37 13.05 -10.44 -14.42
N ASN A 38 12.76 -11.19 -15.48
CA ASN A 38 11.40 -11.60 -15.83
C ASN A 38 10.74 -12.48 -14.76
N LEU A 39 11.51 -13.37 -14.12
CA LEU A 39 10.97 -14.16 -12.99
C LEU A 39 10.54 -13.24 -11.84
N LYS A 40 11.39 -12.28 -11.44
CA LYS A 40 11.08 -11.35 -10.36
C LYS A 40 9.99 -10.33 -10.73
N LEU A 41 9.95 -9.86 -11.98
CA LEU A 41 8.88 -8.99 -12.47
C LEU A 41 7.51 -9.67 -12.37
N ARG A 42 7.43 -10.96 -12.72
CA ARG A 42 6.20 -11.75 -12.53
C ARG A 42 5.83 -11.90 -11.06
N GLU A 43 6.82 -12.14 -10.18
CA GLU A 43 6.58 -12.24 -8.74
C GLU A 43 6.06 -10.93 -8.13
N MET A 44 6.50 -9.78 -8.64
CA MET A 44 6.07 -8.44 -8.19
C MET A 44 4.76 -7.99 -8.83
N GLY A 45 4.46 -8.42 -10.07
CA GLY A 45 3.29 -8.01 -10.86
C GLY A 45 1.97 -8.62 -10.42
N VAL A 46 1.99 -9.64 -9.58
CA VAL A 46 0.78 -10.30 -9.08
C VAL A 46 -0.07 -9.31 -8.26
N GLY A 47 -1.23 -8.95 -8.80
CA GLY A 47 -2.18 -8.02 -8.16
C GLY A 47 -2.13 -6.57 -8.63
N ALA A 48 -1.20 -6.20 -9.53
CA ALA A 48 -1.08 -4.82 -10.04
C ALA A 48 -1.91 -4.54 -11.31
N GLY A 49 -2.58 -5.56 -11.89
CA GLY A 49 -3.36 -5.42 -13.13
C GLY A 49 -2.51 -5.12 -14.38
N ALA A 50 -1.18 -5.32 -14.30
CA ALA A 50 -0.26 -5.16 -15.42
C ALA A 50 0.78 -6.28 -15.41
N GLU A 51 1.00 -6.90 -16.57
CA GLU A 51 2.13 -7.80 -16.79
C GLU A 51 3.29 -7.03 -17.43
N VAL A 52 4.51 -7.29 -16.93
CA VAL A 52 5.72 -6.65 -17.44
C VAL A 52 6.73 -7.70 -17.82
N GLY A 53 7.25 -7.60 -19.06
CA GLY A 53 8.29 -8.46 -19.60
C GLY A 53 9.49 -7.64 -20.11
N LEU A 54 10.69 -8.19 -19.96
CA LEU A 54 11.92 -7.61 -20.48
C LEU A 54 12.53 -8.54 -21.52
N THR A 55 12.95 -8.00 -22.66
CA THR A 55 13.60 -8.74 -23.74
C THR A 55 14.89 -8.03 -24.18
N LEU A 56 16.00 -8.76 -24.29
CA LEU A 56 17.23 -8.28 -24.91
C LEU A 56 17.13 -8.45 -26.44
N LEU A 57 16.98 -7.33 -27.16
CA LEU A 57 16.86 -7.33 -28.63
C LEU A 57 18.19 -7.47 -29.33
N SER A 58 19.21 -6.74 -28.89
CA SER A 58 20.55 -6.77 -29.46
C SER A 58 21.62 -6.48 -28.42
N PHE A 59 22.81 -7.03 -28.66
CA PHE A 59 24.00 -6.79 -27.86
C PHE A 59 25.22 -6.67 -28.79
N GLU A 60 25.82 -5.49 -28.86
CA GLU A 60 27.01 -5.20 -29.67
C GLU A 60 28.20 -5.02 -28.74
N ARG A 61 29.13 -5.99 -28.77
CA ARG A 61 30.31 -6.00 -27.93
C ARG A 61 31.41 -5.14 -28.53
N GLY A 62 31.90 -4.15 -27.75
CA GLY A 62 33.12 -3.40 -28.05
C GLY A 62 34.26 -3.74 -27.07
N LEU A 63 35.42 -3.12 -27.24
CA LEU A 63 36.61 -3.37 -26.42
C LEU A 63 36.51 -2.73 -25.02
N LEU A 64 36.06 -1.47 -24.95
CA LEU A 64 35.94 -0.69 -23.70
C LEU A 64 34.50 -0.45 -23.30
N SER A 65 33.56 -0.62 -24.23
CA SER A 65 32.13 -0.50 -23.97
C SER A 65 31.37 -1.42 -24.91
N SER A 66 30.18 -1.81 -24.50
CA SER A 66 29.17 -2.53 -25.30
C SER A 66 27.91 -1.67 -25.40
N THR A 67 27.10 -1.93 -26.41
CA THR A 67 25.77 -1.34 -26.53
C THR A 67 24.74 -2.46 -26.51
N ALA A 68 23.75 -2.34 -25.62
CA ALA A 68 22.63 -3.26 -25.57
C ALA A 68 21.33 -2.52 -25.87
N ARG A 69 20.34 -3.23 -26.38
CA ARG A 69 19.01 -2.72 -26.64
C ARG A 69 18.00 -3.65 -26.05
N TYR A 70 17.15 -3.11 -25.19
CA TYR A 70 16.13 -3.86 -24.47
C TYR A 70 14.75 -3.41 -24.92
N GLN A 71 13.80 -4.33 -24.85
CA GLN A 71 12.37 -4.04 -24.97
C GLN A 71 11.70 -4.38 -23.65
N ILE A 72 10.92 -3.43 -23.15
CA ILE A 72 10.02 -3.64 -22.03
C ILE A 72 8.62 -3.75 -22.60
N ASP A 73 8.02 -4.92 -22.46
CA ASP A 73 6.63 -5.17 -22.82
C ASP A 73 5.76 -4.97 -21.59
N ILE A 74 4.77 -4.10 -21.68
CA ILE A 74 3.82 -3.83 -20.59
C ILE A 74 2.44 -4.15 -21.11
N GLU A 75 1.79 -5.11 -20.47
CA GLU A 75 0.42 -5.53 -20.76
C GLU A 75 -0.50 -5.03 -19.66
N VAL A 76 -1.49 -4.21 -19.99
CA VAL A 76 -2.44 -3.61 -19.03
C VAL A 76 -3.84 -4.04 -19.41
N ALA A 77 -4.54 -4.74 -18.51
CA ALA A 77 -5.96 -5.03 -18.65
C ALA A 77 -6.80 -3.80 -18.29
N ASP A 78 -7.87 -3.54 -19.06
CA ASP A 78 -8.87 -2.56 -18.67
C ASP A 78 -10.01 -3.19 -17.84
N ASP A 79 -10.89 -2.31 -17.30
CA ASP A 79 -12.03 -2.74 -16.47
C ASP A 79 -13.04 -3.60 -17.24
N GLU A 80 -12.93 -3.66 -18.59
CA GLU A 80 -13.77 -4.47 -19.48
C GLU A 80 -13.06 -5.78 -19.89
N GLY A 81 -11.82 -6.02 -19.41
CA GLY A 81 -11.03 -7.19 -19.72
C GLY A 81 -10.28 -7.11 -21.07
N ASN A 82 -10.26 -5.94 -21.75
CA ASN A 82 -9.43 -5.76 -22.94
C ASN A 82 -8.00 -5.48 -22.53
N THR A 83 -7.04 -6.09 -23.22
CA THR A 83 -5.63 -5.95 -22.93
C THR A 83 -4.97 -4.98 -23.92
N GLU A 84 -4.26 -3.98 -23.43
CA GLU A 84 -3.43 -3.09 -24.21
C GLU A 84 -1.95 -3.39 -23.97
N ASN A 85 -1.19 -3.55 -25.06
CA ASN A 85 0.23 -3.86 -25.03
C ASN A 85 1.06 -2.65 -25.43
N TYR A 86 2.06 -2.32 -24.59
CA TYR A 86 3.00 -1.24 -24.83
C TYR A 86 4.43 -1.79 -24.87
N ALA A 87 5.17 -1.53 -25.94
CA ALA A 87 6.57 -1.91 -26.08
C ALA A 87 7.46 -0.67 -25.99
N LEU A 88 8.20 -0.54 -24.90
CA LEU A 88 9.18 0.52 -24.68
C LEU A 88 10.58 0.02 -25.03
N LEU A 89 11.32 0.77 -25.81
CA LEU A 89 12.70 0.43 -26.16
C LEU A 89 13.69 1.26 -25.35
N LEU A 90 14.68 0.60 -24.79
CA LEU A 90 15.79 1.22 -24.06
C LEU A 90 17.10 0.94 -24.81
N GLN A 91 17.90 1.96 -24.98
CA GLN A 91 19.30 1.83 -25.42
C GLN A 91 20.20 1.95 -24.20
N ASP A 92 21.09 1.00 -23.99
CA ASP A 92 22.05 0.96 -22.88
C ASP A 92 23.47 0.99 -23.42
N ARG A 93 24.26 1.90 -22.90
CA ARG A 93 25.70 1.97 -23.09
C ARG A 93 26.44 1.48 -21.87
N LEU A 94 27.06 0.33 -21.97
CA LEU A 94 27.77 -0.34 -20.91
C LEU A 94 29.28 -0.11 -21.05
N GLU A 95 29.88 0.67 -20.15
CA GLU A 95 31.33 0.87 -20.08
C GLU A 95 31.95 -0.22 -19.21
N HIS A 96 33.00 -0.89 -19.72
CA HIS A 96 33.66 -1.98 -19.02
C HIS A 96 34.66 -1.47 -17.98
N GLY A 97 34.75 -2.18 -16.84
CA GLY A 97 35.74 -1.90 -15.80
C GLY A 97 37.19 -2.18 -16.24
N PRO A 98 38.17 -1.95 -15.35
CA PRO A 98 37.99 -1.52 -13.94
C PRO A 98 37.69 -0.04 -13.73
N PHE A 99 37.96 0.80 -14.73
CA PHE A 99 37.85 2.24 -14.64
C PHE A 99 37.05 2.81 -15.83
N PRO A 100 35.71 2.73 -15.80
CA PRO A 100 34.86 3.35 -16.82
C PRO A 100 35.19 4.83 -17.02
N VAL A 101 35.21 5.32 -18.26
CA VAL A 101 35.61 6.69 -18.56
C VAL A 101 34.64 7.70 -17.95
N SER A 102 33.36 7.40 -17.97
CA SER A 102 32.31 8.22 -17.34
C SER A 102 32.54 8.41 -15.83
N ARG A 103 32.99 7.39 -15.12
CA ARG A 103 33.33 7.46 -13.70
C ARG A 103 34.58 8.26 -13.43
N LEU A 104 35.63 8.04 -14.22
CA LEU A 104 36.89 8.80 -14.12
C LEU A 104 36.65 10.30 -14.33
N SER A 105 35.80 10.67 -15.28
CA SER A 105 35.47 12.08 -15.54
C SER A 105 34.75 12.75 -14.39
N ARG A 106 34.06 11.97 -13.54
CA ARG A 106 33.39 12.42 -12.30
C ARG A 106 34.27 12.31 -11.05
N GLY A 107 35.55 11.94 -11.20
CA GLY A 107 36.49 11.77 -10.08
C GLY A 107 36.24 10.49 -9.25
N GLN A 108 35.47 9.53 -9.75
CA GLN A 108 35.16 8.29 -9.07
C GLN A 108 36.24 7.25 -9.39
N LEU A 109 37.21 7.08 -8.48
CA LEU A 109 38.39 6.27 -8.68
C LEU A 109 38.28 4.84 -8.17
N MET A 110 37.18 4.46 -7.50
CA MET A 110 36.95 3.08 -7.07
C MET A 110 36.71 2.19 -8.31
N PRO A 111 37.46 1.07 -8.44
CA PRO A 111 37.28 0.15 -9.56
C PRO A 111 35.92 -0.55 -9.47
N VAL A 112 35.27 -0.70 -10.63
CA VAL A 112 33.97 -1.37 -10.77
C VAL A 112 34.00 -2.35 -11.94
N ALA A 113 33.09 -3.32 -11.98
CA ALA A 113 33.01 -4.28 -13.07
C ALA A 113 32.47 -3.64 -14.34
N ALA A 114 31.46 -2.77 -14.20
CA ALA A 114 30.88 -2.03 -15.32
C ALA A 114 30.13 -0.77 -14.84
N GLN A 115 29.88 0.13 -15.78
CA GLN A 115 28.99 1.28 -15.65
C GLN A 115 28.00 1.26 -16.82
N SER A 116 26.72 1.15 -16.55
CA SER A 116 25.63 1.23 -17.51
C SER A 116 25.06 2.65 -17.51
N HIS A 117 24.71 3.11 -18.69
CA HIS A 117 23.92 4.32 -18.89
C HIS A 117 22.84 4.01 -19.93
N PHE A 118 21.59 3.97 -19.52
CA PHE A 118 20.49 3.66 -20.42
C PHE A 118 19.48 4.81 -20.55
N GLU A 119 18.87 4.87 -21.71
CA GLU A 119 17.93 5.90 -22.12
C GLU A 119 16.73 5.29 -22.83
N LEU A 120 15.56 5.91 -22.64
CA LEU A 120 14.36 5.58 -23.43
C LEU A 120 14.58 5.98 -24.88
N GLU A 121 14.34 5.06 -25.81
CA GLU A 121 14.42 5.35 -27.25
C GLU A 121 13.18 6.09 -27.74
N ARG A 122 13.42 7.01 -28.71
CA ARG A 122 12.35 7.69 -29.43
C ARG A 122 11.76 6.77 -30.48
N THR A 123 10.52 6.37 -30.31
CA THR A 123 9.75 5.54 -31.25
C THR A 123 8.41 6.21 -31.55
N PRO A 124 7.62 5.76 -32.52
CA PRO A 124 6.28 6.29 -32.73
C PRO A 124 5.38 6.19 -31.47
N LEU A 125 5.59 5.16 -30.64
CA LEU A 125 4.86 4.98 -29.37
C LEU A 125 5.30 5.98 -28.31
N THR A 126 6.61 6.19 -28.15
CA THR A 126 7.18 7.08 -27.13
C THR A 126 7.24 8.55 -27.57
N GLN A 127 6.94 8.86 -28.84
CA GLN A 127 7.03 10.22 -29.39
C GLN A 127 6.28 11.25 -28.53
N LYS A 128 5.06 10.90 -28.07
CA LYS A 128 4.26 11.78 -27.20
C LYS A 128 4.92 12.08 -25.87
N LEU A 129 5.70 11.12 -25.30
CA LEU A 129 6.46 11.33 -24.06
C LEU A 129 7.62 12.29 -24.29
N PHE A 130 8.35 12.15 -25.42
CA PHE A 130 9.41 13.08 -25.78
C PHE A 130 8.88 14.50 -26.07
N ASP A 131 7.72 14.60 -26.68
CA ASP A 131 7.08 15.91 -26.90
C ASP A 131 6.64 16.53 -25.57
N ALA A 132 6.06 15.72 -24.67
CA ALA A 132 5.72 16.14 -23.32
C ALA A 132 6.94 16.55 -22.48
N ALA A 133 8.11 15.93 -22.72
CA ALA A 133 9.39 16.28 -22.10
C ALA A 133 10.11 17.43 -22.82
N SER A 134 9.42 18.18 -23.69
CA SER A 134 10.02 19.29 -24.46
C SER A 134 11.24 18.88 -25.30
N GLY A 135 11.30 17.63 -25.71
CA GLY A 135 12.36 17.04 -26.51
C GLY A 135 13.54 16.45 -25.71
N GLU A 136 13.55 16.58 -24.38
CA GLU A 136 14.48 15.87 -23.51
C GLU A 136 14.16 14.37 -23.51
N VAL A 137 15.14 13.54 -23.07
CA VAL A 137 14.91 12.11 -22.88
C VAL A 137 14.01 11.89 -21.67
N PRO A 138 12.81 11.31 -21.84
CA PRO A 138 11.84 11.21 -20.74
C PRO A 138 12.30 10.35 -19.57
N LEU A 139 13.22 9.39 -19.81
CA LEU A 139 13.73 8.46 -18.82
C LEU A 139 15.18 8.13 -19.11
N VAL A 140 16.03 8.30 -18.13
CA VAL A 140 17.44 7.92 -18.12
C VAL A 140 17.80 7.20 -16.82
N GLY A 141 18.80 6.33 -16.87
CA GLY A 141 19.34 5.69 -15.68
C GLY A 141 20.83 5.44 -15.76
N ASP A 142 21.49 5.52 -14.64
CA ASP A 142 22.89 5.22 -14.43
C ASP A 142 23.04 4.09 -13.42
N VAL A 143 23.70 2.99 -13.77
CA VAL A 143 23.90 1.82 -12.90
C VAL A 143 25.37 1.45 -12.82
N THR A 144 25.90 1.40 -11.63
CA THR A 144 27.25 0.90 -11.32
C THR A 144 27.16 -0.55 -10.88
N ILE A 145 27.97 -1.42 -11.44
CA ILE A 145 28.05 -2.85 -11.13
C ILE A 145 29.39 -3.13 -10.46
N GLY A 146 29.36 -3.60 -9.22
CA GLY A 146 30.51 -3.99 -8.45
C GLY A 146 31.11 -5.32 -8.89
N TYR A 147 32.37 -5.61 -8.51
CA TYR A 147 32.99 -6.91 -8.76
C TYR A 147 32.38 -8.04 -7.94
N ASP A 148 31.73 -7.72 -6.84
CA ASP A 148 30.95 -8.64 -6.01
C ASP A 148 29.58 -8.97 -6.64
N GLY A 149 29.24 -8.24 -7.72
CA GLY A 149 27.97 -8.35 -8.42
C GLY A 149 26.86 -7.46 -7.83
N GLY A 150 27.15 -6.72 -6.76
CA GLY A 150 26.25 -5.71 -6.24
C GLY A 150 26.04 -4.56 -7.22
N GLN A 151 24.92 -3.90 -7.13
CA GLN A 151 24.49 -2.85 -8.04
C GLN A 151 24.04 -1.63 -7.26
N ALA A 152 24.37 -0.46 -7.76
CA ALA A 152 23.88 0.81 -7.23
C ALA A 152 23.64 1.77 -8.39
N GLY A 153 22.53 2.48 -8.37
CA GLY A 153 22.19 3.37 -9.48
C GLY A 153 21.09 4.35 -9.15
N ASP A 154 20.78 5.13 -10.15
CA ASP A 154 19.68 6.07 -10.15
C ASP A 154 18.88 6.03 -11.44
N LEU A 155 17.58 6.25 -11.31
CA LEU A 155 16.63 6.46 -12.39
C LEU A 155 16.12 7.89 -12.29
N ARG A 156 16.06 8.58 -13.41
CA ARG A 156 15.60 9.96 -13.48
C ARG A 156 14.61 10.13 -14.62
N THR A 157 13.52 10.84 -14.35
CA THR A 157 12.59 11.25 -15.40
C THR A 157 12.76 12.75 -15.69
N ALA A 158 12.50 13.15 -16.92
CA ALA A 158 12.33 14.56 -17.26
C ALA A 158 11.00 15.08 -16.71
N ALA A 159 10.86 16.40 -16.65
CA ALA A 159 9.56 17.01 -16.44
C ALA A 159 8.63 16.69 -17.62
N LEU A 160 7.39 16.33 -17.35
CA LEU A 160 6.41 16.02 -18.37
C LEU A 160 5.25 17.02 -18.34
N LYS A 161 4.85 17.51 -19.51
CA LYS A 161 3.65 18.33 -19.69
C LYS A 161 2.82 17.76 -20.84
N ILE A 162 1.65 17.25 -20.50
CA ILE A 162 0.68 16.70 -21.44
C ILE A 162 -0.54 17.61 -21.42
N GLU A 163 -0.95 18.09 -22.59
CA GLU A 163 -2.14 18.94 -22.78
C GLU A 163 -2.99 18.35 -23.90
N ASP A 164 -4.28 18.25 -23.65
CA ASP A 164 -5.28 17.85 -24.66
C ASP A 164 -6.59 18.63 -24.45
N GLU A 165 -7.64 18.29 -25.22
CA GLU A 165 -8.95 18.96 -25.13
C GLU A 165 -9.64 18.74 -23.77
N ASP A 166 -9.28 17.67 -23.07
CA ASP A 166 -9.89 17.28 -21.78
C ASP A 166 -9.16 17.92 -20.58
N GLY A 167 -7.93 18.43 -20.78
CA GLY A 167 -7.19 19.07 -19.71
C GLY A 167 -5.67 19.04 -19.85
N SER A 168 -4.98 19.19 -18.71
CA SER A 168 -3.51 19.13 -18.67
C SER A 168 -3.01 18.31 -17.48
N VAL A 169 -1.87 17.65 -17.69
CA VAL A 169 -1.12 16.94 -16.65
C VAL A 169 0.33 17.46 -16.67
N ARG A 170 0.82 17.92 -15.54
CA ARG A 170 2.21 18.31 -15.32
C ARG A 170 2.82 17.42 -14.25
N ILE A 171 3.99 16.86 -14.54
CA ILE A 171 4.74 16.00 -13.64
C ILE A 171 6.15 16.57 -13.53
N ALA A 172 6.60 16.89 -12.33
CA ALA A 172 7.97 17.31 -12.06
C ALA A 172 8.96 16.16 -12.34
N PRO A 173 10.26 16.43 -12.51
CA PRO A 173 11.25 15.38 -12.56
C PRO A 173 11.19 14.49 -11.32
N ALA A 174 11.28 13.18 -11.52
CA ALA A 174 11.41 12.21 -10.46
C ALA A 174 12.83 11.62 -10.43
N ASN A 175 13.27 11.23 -9.25
CA ASN A 175 14.51 10.52 -9.03
C ASN A 175 14.26 9.29 -8.14
N LEU A 176 14.85 8.16 -8.51
CA LEU A 176 14.84 6.93 -7.72
C LEU A 176 16.28 6.41 -7.61
N ASN A 177 16.84 6.42 -6.41
CA ASN A 177 18.11 5.78 -6.10
C ASN A 177 17.86 4.35 -5.62
N PHE A 178 18.75 3.43 -5.97
CA PHE A 178 18.67 2.06 -5.50
C PHE A 178 20.05 1.44 -5.30
N GLU A 179 20.10 0.50 -4.38
CA GLU A 179 21.22 -0.40 -4.15
C GLU A 179 20.67 -1.82 -4.01
N ALA A 180 21.35 -2.80 -4.59
CA ALA A 180 21.00 -4.21 -4.45
C ALA A 180 22.27 -5.06 -4.41
N ASN A 181 22.25 -6.16 -3.65
CA ASN A 181 23.29 -7.17 -3.74
C ASN A 181 23.12 -8.02 -5.02
N LYS A 182 24.05 -8.93 -5.28
CA LYS A 182 24.15 -9.70 -6.51
C LYS A 182 22.89 -10.46 -6.89
N ASP A 183 22.21 -11.07 -5.94
CA ASP A 183 21.03 -11.90 -6.15
C ASP A 183 19.72 -11.14 -5.88
N GLY A 184 19.82 -9.85 -5.51
CA GLY A 184 18.67 -9.01 -5.24
C GLY A 184 17.92 -9.41 -3.96
N SER A 185 18.58 -10.13 -3.05
CA SER A 185 17.98 -10.47 -1.74
C SER A 185 18.02 -9.28 -0.77
N ASP A 186 19.04 -8.41 -0.90
CA ASP A 186 19.13 -7.17 -0.14
C ASP A 186 18.92 -6.00 -1.10
N VAL A 187 17.91 -5.19 -0.83
CA VAL A 187 17.50 -4.09 -1.69
C VAL A 187 17.20 -2.86 -0.86
N ARG A 188 17.85 -1.74 -1.21
CA ARG A 188 17.52 -0.42 -0.69
C ARG A 188 17.05 0.48 -1.82
N MET A 189 15.98 1.20 -1.60
CA MET A 189 15.42 2.19 -2.55
C MET A 189 15.05 3.47 -1.81
N ASP A 190 15.25 4.59 -2.50
CA ASP A 190 14.83 5.90 -2.08
C ASP A 190 14.44 6.72 -3.32
N GLY A 191 13.18 7.17 -3.37
CA GLY A 191 12.61 7.85 -4.52
C GLY A 191 11.85 9.10 -4.12
N GLU A 192 11.90 10.11 -4.97
CA GLU A 192 11.19 11.37 -4.78
C GLU A 192 10.59 11.87 -6.09
N LEU A 193 9.35 12.32 -6.00
CA LEU A 193 8.64 13.07 -7.03
C LEU A 193 8.03 14.33 -6.39
N ALA A 194 8.58 15.48 -6.75
CA ALA A 194 8.25 16.73 -6.07
C ALA A 194 6.82 17.18 -6.30
N GLU A 195 6.28 17.01 -7.53
CA GLU A 195 5.00 17.61 -7.92
C GLU A 195 4.29 16.86 -9.04
N VAL A 196 2.96 16.73 -8.89
CA VAL A 196 2.04 16.36 -9.98
C VAL A 196 0.84 17.30 -9.92
N ASP A 197 0.55 17.99 -11.04
CA ASP A 197 -0.66 18.78 -11.23
C ASP A 197 -1.52 18.19 -12.35
N ILE A 198 -2.80 18.05 -12.08
CA ILE A 198 -3.81 17.55 -13.00
C ILE A 198 -4.94 18.57 -13.06
N ASP A 199 -5.16 19.16 -14.21
CA ASP A 199 -6.27 20.09 -14.50
C ASP A 199 -7.21 19.42 -15.50
N LEU A 200 -8.38 18.98 -15.07
CA LEU A 200 -9.44 18.43 -15.93
C LEU A 200 -10.50 19.50 -16.19
N GLN A 201 -10.73 19.82 -17.45
CA GLN A 201 -11.73 20.84 -17.84
C GLN A 201 -13.14 20.35 -17.62
N ARG A 202 -13.37 19.04 -17.67
CA ARG A 202 -14.67 18.41 -17.46
C ARG A 202 -14.49 17.06 -16.76
N SER A 203 -15.10 16.90 -15.60
CA SER A 203 -15.27 15.59 -14.94
C SER A 203 -16.59 14.95 -15.33
N ASP A 204 -16.84 13.73 -14.86
CA ASP A 204 -18.15 13.06 -15.01
C ASP A 204 -19.32 13.87 -14.43
N SER A 205 -19.04 14.73 -13.43
CA SER A 205 -20.01 15.69 -12.88
C SER A 205 -20.22 16.95 -13.74
N GLY A 206 -19.47 17.12 -14.84
CA GLY A 206 -19.52 18.27 -15.74
C GLY A 206 -18.79 19.53 -15.24
N GLN A 207 -18.11 19.46 -14.09
CA GLN A 207 -17.34 20.57 -13.50
C GLN A 207 -15.83 20.37 -13.70
N PRO A 208 -15.02 21.45 -13.77
CA PRO A 208 -13.58 21.35 -13.79
C PRO A 208 -13.06 20.77 -12.45
N VAL A 209 -12.04 19.93 -12.52
CA VAL A 209 -11.38 19.35 -11.34
C VAL A 209 -9.88 19.60 -11.42
N GLN A 210 -9.33 20.13 -10.35
CA GLN A 210 -7.90 20.32 -10.18
C GLN A 210 -7.39 19.42 -9.05
N VAL A 211 -6.33 18.66 -9.33
CA VAL A 211 -5.65 17.83 -8.34
C VAL A 211 -4.18 18.23 -8.32
N SER A 212 -3.68 18.52 -7.14
CA SER A 212 -2.28 18.86 -6.93
C SER A 212 -1.69 17.94 -5.87
N LEU A 213 -0.58 17.26 -6.22
CA LEU A 213 0.18 16.39 -5.32
C LEU A 213 1.57 17.00 -5.12
N ARG A 214 2.06 16.99 -3.90
CA ARG A 214 3.38 17.53 -3.53
C ARG A 214 4.10 16.57 -2.60
N GLY A 215 5.42 16.41 -2.84
CA GLY A 215 6.31 15.65 -1.96
C GLY A 215 5.92 14.18 -1.88
N ILE A 216 5.88 13.47 -3.03
CA ILE A 216 5.69 12.03 -3.05
C ILE A 216 7.04 11.38 -2.81
N GLY A 217 7.15 10.60 -1.73
CA GLY A 217 8.34 9.83 -1.36
C GLY A 217 8.09 8.33 -1.41
N LEU A 218 9.12 7.57 -1.78
CA LEU A 218 9.16 6.11 -1.72
C LEU A 218 10.46 5.70 -1.03
N SER A 219 10.39 4.83 -0.04
CA SER A 219 11.58 4.24 0.56
C SER A 219 11.38 2.75 0.82
N ALA A 220 12.45 1.97 0.70
CA ALA A 220 12.49 0.57 1.11
C ALA A 220 13.92 0.19 1.52
N ASP A 221 14.03 -0.61 2.57
CA ASP A 221 15.27 -1.27 2.99
C ASP A 221 14.94 -2.72 3.34
N LYS A 222 15.00 -3.60 2.33
CA LYS A 222 14.59 -5.01 2.44
C LYS A 222 15.81 -5.91 2.41
N GLN A 223 15.86 -6.85 3.32
CA GLN A 223 16.89 -7.89 3.45
C GLN A 223 16.27 -9.27 3.33
N ASP A 224 17.08 -10.24 2.88
CA ASP A 224 16.62 -11.62 2.64
C ASP A 224 15.35 -11.69 1.77
N TYR A 225 15.23 -10.81 0.75
CA TYR A 225 14.06 -10.75 -0.13
C TYR A 225 13.99 -12.01 -1.00
N ASP A 226 12.94 -12.79 -0.81
CA ASP A 226 12.68 -14.04 -1.54
C ASP A 226 11.18 -14.24 -1.71
N ALA A 227 10.74 -14.59 -2.90
CA ALA A 227 9.34 -14.92 -3.24
C ALA A 227 8.29 -13.90 -2.76
N GLY A 228 8.64 -12.61 -2.75
CA GLY A 228 7.73 -11.53 -2.32
C GLY A 228 7.81 -11.20 -0.83
N PHE A 229 8.74 -11.82 -0.09
CA PHE A 229 9.05 -11.51 1.31
C PHE A 229 10.40 -10.83 1.41
N GLY A 230 10.47 -9.73 2.15
CA GLY A 230 11.71 -9.05 2.50
C GLY A 230 11.61 -8.49 3.90
N PHE A 231 12.65 -8.69 4.70
CA PHE A 231 12.71 -8.15 6.06
C PHE A 231 13.16 -6.71 6.04
N GLY A 232 12.50 -5.88 6.80
CA GLY A 232 12.79 -4.46 6.93
C GLY A 232 11.62 -3.57 6.52
N PRO A 233 11.80 -2.25 6.66
CA PRO A 233 10.76 -1.26 6.39
C PRO A 233 10.60 -0.96 4.89
N SER A 234 9.40 -0.51 4.56
CA SER A 234 9.11 0.26 3.34
C SER A 234 8.05 1.31 3.64
N ALA A 235 8.10 2.43 2.94
CA ALA A 235 7.14 3.51 3.11
C ALA A 235 6.86 4.22 1.78
N ILE A 236 5.61 4.67 1.66
CA ILE A 236 5.18 5.65 0.66
C ILE A 236 4.64 6.85 1.44
N THR A 237 5.09 8.04 1.08
CA THR A 237 4.70 9.28 1.73
C THR A 237 4.17 10.29 0.72
N LEU A 238 3.31 11.17 1.18
CA LEU A 238 2.77 12.30 0.42
C LEU A 238 2.67 13.50 1.36
N GLU A 239 3.40 14.56 1.07
CA GLU A 239 3.36 15.75 1.93
C GLU A 239 2.02 16.47 1.85
N ARG A 240 1.48 16.63 0.63
CA ARG A 240 0.23 17.35 0.42
C ARG A 240 -0.49 16.88 -0.84
N MET A 241 -1.81 16.71 -0.71
CA MET A 241 -2.76 16.61 -1.82
C MET A 241 -3.81 17.70 -1.67
N GLU A 242 -4.14 18.35 -2.77
CA GLU A 242 -5.24 19.30 -2.85
C GLU A 242 -6.15 18.93 -4.01
N ILE A 243 -7.45 18.82 -3.74
CA ILE A 243 -8.48 18.50 -4.73
C ILE A 243 -9.49 19.63 -4.72
N LYS A 244 -9.70 20.28 -5.86
CA LYS A 244 -10.68 21.33 -6.04
C LYS A 244 -11.63 20.99 -7.20
N ALA A 245 -12.94 21.03 -6.95
CA ALA A 245 -13.97 20.79 -7.93
C ALA A 245 -14.83 22.06 -8.10
N GLY A 246 -14.80 22.67 -9.28
CA GLY A 246 -15.54 23.89 -9.58
C GLY A 246 -15.21 25.01 -8.59
N ASP A 247 -16.25 25.64 -8.05
CA ASP A 247 -16.15 26.74 -7.08
C ASP A 247 -16.15 26.27 -5.60
N GLU A 248 -16.23 24.95 -5.38
CA GLU A 248 -16.21 24.39 -4.01
C GLU A 248 -14.85 24.61 -3.33
N PRO A 249 -14.85 24.79 -1.99
CA PRO A 249 -13.63 24.82 -1.22
C PRO A 249 -12.81 23.55 -1.43
N ALA A 250 -11.50 23.70 -1.60
CA ALA A 250 -10.62 22.56 -1.79
C ALA A 250 -10.63 21.60 -0.59
N VAL A 251 -10.53 20.31 -0.89
CA VAL A 251 -10.18 19.28 0.08
C VAL A 251 -8.65 19.19 0.12
N VAL A 252 -8.06 19.31 1.29
CA VAL A 252 -6.59 19.24 1.47
C VAL A 252 -6.26 18.09 2.40
N ILE A 253 -5.35 17.23 1.95
CA ILE A 253 -4.77 16.15 2.74
C ILE A 253 -3.28 16.47 2.93
N GLN A 254 -2.78 16.37 4.16
CA GLN A 254 -1.38 16.62 4.49
C GLN A 254 -0.78 15.44 5.22
N GLN A 255 0.50 15.17 4.93
CA GLN A 255 1.31 14.15 5.60
C GLN A 255 0.65 12.76 5.57
N ALA A 256 0.23 12.32 4.38
CA ALA A 256 -0.24 10.94 4.22
C ALA A 256 0.96 9.99 4.12
N SER A 257 0.84 8.82 4.77
CA SER A 257 1.85 7.77 4.71
C SER A 257 1.22 6.38 4.71
N VAL A 258 1.91 5.45 4.07
CA VAL A 258 1.71 4.00 4.23
C VAL A 258 3.07 3.44 4.58
N GLU A 259 3.17 2.79 5.72
CA GLU A 259 4.39 2.17 6.22
C GLU A 259 4.16 0.67 6.42
N GLU A 260 5.10 -0.13 5.99
CA GLU A 260 5.06 -1.59 6.14
C GLU A 260 6.42 -2.07 6.63
N SER A 261 6.43 -3.03 7.55
CA SER A 261 7.65 -3.68 8.00
C SER A 261 7.40 -5.14 8.34
N LEU A 262 8.32 -6.00 7.88
CA LEU A 262 8.41 -7.39 8.30
C LEU A 262 9.71 -7.57 9.08
N SER A 263 9.63 -8.16 10.26
CA SER A 263 10.79 -8.40 11.13
C SER A 263 10.76 -9.78 11.77
N ARG A 264 11.94 -10.26 12.21
CA ARG A 264 12.06 -11.49 13.00
C ARG A 264 11.87 -11.15 14.47
N GLY A 265 10.72 -11.52 15.04
CA GLY A 265 10.41 -11.44 16.45
C GLY A 265 11.05 -12.60 17.24
N SER A 266 10.76 -12.66 18.54
CA SER A 266 11.32 -13.70 19.42
C SER A 266 10.67 -15.09 19.23
N ARG A 267 9.48 -15.18 18.65
CA ARG A 267 8.70 -16.42 18.48
C ARG A 267 8.29 -16.70 17.04
N GLY A 268 8.61 -15.83 16.12
CA GLY A 268 8.23 -15.93 14.72
C GLY A 268 8.43 -14.60 14.01
N LEU A 269 7.77 -14.42 12.90
CA LEU A 269 7.77 -13.18 12.15
C LEU A 269 6.69 -12.23 12.68
N ASP A 270 7.02 -10.95 12.69
CA ASP A 270 6.11 -9.87 13.03
C ASP A 270 6.01 -8.92 11.84
N GLN A 271 4.80 -8.77 11.30
CA GLN A 271 4.47 -7.83 10.23
C GLN A 271 3.63 -6.69 10.78
N THR A 272 3.94 -5.47 10.38
CA THR A 272 3.17 -4.26 10.69
C THR A 272 2.82 -3.52 9.41
N ILE A 273 1.62 -2.96 9.36
CA ILE A 273 1.17 -2.05 8.31
C ILE A 273 0.48 -0.88 9.01
N ALA A 274 0.93 0.34 8.71
CA ALA A 274 0.36 1.55 9.26
C ALA A 274 -0.01 2.53 8.15
N TYR A 275 -1.20 3.10 8.25
CA TYR A 275 -1.68 4.20 7.43
C TYR A 275 -1.78 5.43 8.32
N GLY A 276 -1.19 6.52 7.90
CA GLY A 276 -1.20 7.79 8.60
C GLY A 276 -1.69 8.93 7.71
N ILE A 277 -2.45 9.87 8.27
CA ILE A 277 -2.74 11.15 7.65
C ILE A 277 -2.65 12.21 8.74
N GLY A 278 -1.74 13.16 8.58
CA GLY A 278 -1.55 14.24 9.56
C GLY A 278 -2.76 15.15 9.66
N GLU A 279 -3.31 15.59 8.53
CA GLU A 279 -4.53 16.40 8.50
C GLU A 279 -5.34 16.17 7.21
N VAL A 280 -6.65 16.07 7.33
CA VAL A 280 -7.62 16.22 6.25
C VAL A 280 -8.48 17.43 6.56
N SER A 281 -8.50 18.43 5.68
CA SER A 281 -9.31 19.61 5.86
C SER A 281 -10.23 19.88 4.65
N ALA A 282 -11.48 20.20 4.93
CA ALA A 282 -12.51 20.54 3.95
C ALA A 282 -13.53 21.49 4.57
N LYS A 283 -13.98 22.51 3.83
CA LYS A 283 -15.06 23.42 4.24
C LYS A 283 -14.86 24.04 5.64
N GLY A 284 -13.60 24.28 6.04
CA GLY A 284 -13.27 24.88 7.34
C GLY A 284 -13.25 23.91 8.53
N GLN A 285 -13.42 22.63 8.30
CA GLN A 285 -13.28 21.58 9.29
C GLN A 285 -12.00 20.79 9.02
N ALA A 286 -11.40 20.24 10.08
CA ALA A 286 -10.20 19.43 9.99
C ALA A 286 -10.28 18.21 10.89
N LEU A 287 -9.89 17.05 10.32
CA LEU A 287 -9.55 15.84 11.05
C LEU A 287 -8.04 15.72 11.07
N ARG A 288 -7.47 15.40 12.22
CA ARG A 288 -6.02 15.30 12.43
C ARG A 288 -5.63 13.95 12.98
N ASN A 289 -4.35 13.61 12.78
CA ASN A 289 -3.73 12.42 13.34
C ASN A 289 -4.56 11.15 13.05
N LEU A 290 -5.10 11.03 11.81
CA LEU A 290 -5.76 9.79 11.41
C LEU A 290 -4.72 8.69 11.33
N THR A 291 -4.91 7.65 12.13
CA THR A 291 -4.02 6.49 12.18
C THR A 291 -4.84 5.21 12.05
N LEU A 292 -4.36 4.29 11.23
CA LEU A 292 -4.88 2.93 11.13
C LEU A 292 -3.68 1.99 11.07
N ALA A 293 -3.41 1.27 12.16
CA ALA A 293 -2.25 0.41 12.27
C ALA A 293 -2.66 -1.03 12.59
N PHE A 294 -2.13 -1.96 11.81
CA PHE A 294 -2.35 -3.40 11.98
C PHE A 294 -1.03 -4.12 12.24
N SER A 295 -1.08 -5.20 12.99
CA SER A 295 0.03 -6.12 13.09
C SER A 295 -0.42 -7.58 13.08
N LEU A 296 0.42 -8.42 12.47
CA LEU A 296 0.39 -9.86 12.54
C LEU A 296 1.68 -10.29 13.25
N ARG A 297 1.57 -11.01 14.36
CA ARG A 297 2.74 -11.38 15.19
C ARG A 297 2.82 -12.87 15.38
N ASN A 298 4.02 -13.37 15.65
CA ASN A 298 4.31 -14.81 15.87
C ASN A 298 3.98 -15.68 14.66
N LEU A 299 4.16 -15.20 13.45
CA LEU A 299 3.95 -15.98 12.23
C LEU A 299 5.12 -16.94 12.02
N GLU A 300 4.84 -18.21 11.83
CA GLU A 300 5.88 -19.18 11.48
C GLU A 300 6.26 -19.01 10.01
N GLU A 301 7.57 -18.86 9.73
CA GLU A 301 8.07 -18.43 8.42
C GLU A 301 7.72 -19.40 7.30
N SER A 302 7.86 -20.72 7.52
CA SER A 302 7.58 -21.73 6.48
C SER A 302 6.09 -21.82 6.17
N SER A 303 5.24 -21.78 7.20
CA SER A 303 3.77 -21.80 7.05
C SER A 303 3.26 -20.55 6.37
N LEU A 304 3.84 -19.37 6.69
CA LEU A 304 3.49 -18.12 6.03
C LEU A 304 3.88 -18.15 4.55
N LYS A 305 5.10 -18.59 4.22
CA LYS A 305 5.56 -18.73 2.83
C LYS A 305 4.68 -19.70 2.04
N ALA A 306 4.31 -20.83 2.62
CA ALA A 306 3.42 -21.80 2.00
C ALA A 306 2.01 -21.22 1.75
N LEU A 307 1.45 -20.52 2.76
CA LEU A 307 0.15 -19.87 2.65
C LEU A 307 0.14 -18.80 1.55
N VAL A 308 1.17 -17.96 1.47
CA VAL A 308 1.29 -16.93 0.44
C VAL A 308 1.51 -17.55 -0.94
N ALA A 309 2.28 -18.62 -1.05
CA ALA A 309 2.45 -19.32 -2.32
C ALA A 309 1.12 -19.92 -2.84
N SER A 310 0.33 -20.56 -1.96
CA SER A 310 -1.01 -21.05 -2.31
C SER A 310 -1.96 -19.91 -2.68
N TYR A 311 -1.91 -18.79 -1.96
CA TYR A 311 -2.72 -17.61 -2.26
C TYR A 311 -2.38 -16.99 -3.62
N LYS A 312 -1.09 -16.83 -3.93
CA LYS A 312 -0.63 -16.38 -5.26
C LYS A 312 -1.09 -17.29 -6.37
N ALA A 313 -0.93 -18.61 -6.21
CA ALA A 313 -1.37 -19.61 -7.20
C ALA A 313 -2.88 -19.55 -7.47
N ILE A 314 -3.68 -19.14 -6.48
CA ILE A 314 -5.12 -18.91 -6.65
C ILE A 314 -5.35 -17.60 -7.45
N LEU A 315 -4.70 -16.52 -7.10
CA LEU A 315 -4.84 -15.23 -7.79
C LEU A 315 -4.41 -15.30 -9.27
N ASP A 316 -3.35 -16.06 -9.57
CA ASP A 316 -2.87 -16.27 -10.93
C ASP A 316 -3.83 -17.09 -11.82
N SER A 317 -4.92 -17.64 -11.25
CA SER A 317 -5.84 -18.49 -11.96
C SER A 317 -6.96 -17.77 -12.73
N SER A 318 -7.18 -16.47 -12.50
CA SER A 318 -8.28 -15.68 -13.10
C SER A 318 -7.94 -14.19 -13.17
N ALA A 319 -8.71 -13.45 -13.96
CA ALA A 319 -8.49 -12.02 -14.20
C ALA A 319 -8.81 -11.11 -12.99
N THR A 320 -9.67 -11.57 -12.08
CA THR A 320 -10.03 -10.81 -10.87
C THR A 320 -9.88 -11.66 -9.61
N PRO A 321 -9.54 -11.07 -8.45
CA PRO A 321 -9.48 -11.82 -7.19
C PRO A 321 -10.79 -12.51 -6.84
N GLU A 322 -11.94 -11.88 -7.07
CA GLU A 322 -13.26 -12.45 -6.78
C GLU A 322 -13.52 -13.71 -7.61
N GLU A 323 -13.18 -13.69 -8.90
CA GLU A 323 -13.30 -14.87 -9.79
C GLU A 323 -12.33 -15.97 -9.37
N SER A 324 -11.10 -15.62 -8.98
CA SER A 324 -10.09 -16.56 -8.50
C SER A 324 -10.58 -17.31 -7.27
N PHE A 325 -11.15 -16.61 -6.28
CA PHE A 325 -11.71 -17.24 -5.09
C PHE A 325 -12.99 -18.04 -5.36
N ALA A 326 -13.87 -17.54 -6.22
CA ALA A 326 -15.09 -18.25 -6.62
C ALA A 326 -14.77 -19.53 -7.42
N GLY A 327 -13.68 -19.53 -8.19
CA GLY A 327 -13.21 -20.65 -9.02
C GLY A 327 -12.30 -21.64 -8.31
N MET A 328 -11.99 -21.46 -7.02
CA MET A 328 -11.11 -22.36 -6.28
C MET A 328 -11.57 -23.82 -6.35
N THR A 329 -10.65 -24.70 -6.70
CA THR A 329 -10.87 -26.16 -6.64
C THR A 329 -10.90 -26.64 -5.19
N ALA A 330 -11.54 -27.78 -4.95
CA ALA A 330 -11.54 -28.41 -3.63
C ALA A 330 -10.12 -28.72 -3.11
N ALA A 331 -9.17 -29.01 -4.00
CA ALA A 331 -7.76 -29.24 -3.65
C ALA A 331 -7.10 -27.94 -3.16
N GLN A 332 -7.28 -26.82 -3.86
CA GLN A 332 -6.76 -25.52 -3.45
C GLN A 332 -7.35 -25.04 -2.12
N GLN A 333 -8.66 -25.24 -1.91
CA GLN A 333 -9.31 -24.94 -0.63
C GLN A 333 -8.72 -25.77 0.51
N GLN A 334 -8.49 -27.06 0.29
CA GLN A 334 -7.90 -27.95 1.30
C GLN A 334 -6.45 -27.57 1.61
N GLU A 335 -5.66 -27.22 0.60
CA GLU A 335 -4.27 -26.77 0.77
C GLU A 335 -4.20 -25.47 1.55
N LEU A 336 -4.98 -24.47 1.16
CA LEU A 336 -5.07 -23.17 1.86
C LEU A 336 -5.49 -23.36 3.32
N GLN A 337 -6.48 -24.22 3.57
CA GLN A 337 -6.93 -24.56 4.92
C GLN A 337 -5.83 -25.26 5.73
N ALA A 338 -5.10 -26.21 5.13
CA ALA A 338 -4.02 -26.91 5.80
C ALA A 338 -2.90 -25.96 6.23
N HIS A 339 -2.45 -25.08 5.34
CA HIS A 339 -1.42 -24.07 5.65
C HIS A 339 -1.90 -23.06 6.70
N GLY A 340 -3.18 -22.66 6.63
CA GLY A 340 -3.79 -21.79 7.65
C GLY A 340 -3.83 -22.46 9.03
N LEU A 341 -4.22 -23.74 9.12
CA LEU A 341 -4.20 -24.49 10.37
C LEU A 341 -2.79 -24.66 10.92
N GLN A 342 -1.81 -24.93 10.07
CA GLN A 342 -0.40 -25.02 10.46
C GLN A 342 0.10 -23.68 11.05
N LEU A 343 -0.29 -22.55 10.46
CA LEU A 343 0.04 -21.22 11.00
C LEU A 343 -0.56 -21.03 12.40
N LEU A 344 -1.79 -21.49 12.64
CA LEU A 344 -2.47 -21.40 13.95
C LEU A 344 -1.80 -22.21 15.07
N GLU A 345 -1.04 -23.29 14.74
CA GLU A 345 -0.28 -24.06 15.73
C GLU A 345 0.76 -23.19 16.47
N HIS A 346 1.27 -22.14 15.81
CA HIS A 346 2.24 -21.21 16.35
C HIS A 346 1.61 -20.06 17.15
N LYS A 347 0.29 -20.08 17.33
CA LYS A 347 -0.47 -19.10 18.10
C LYS A 347 -0.21 -17.66 17.65
N PRO A 348 -0.54 -17.32 16.41
CA PRO A 348 -0.35 -15.98 15.90
C PRO A 348 -1.27 -14.99 16.62
N THR A 349 -0.84 -13.74 16.66
CA THR A 349 -1.64 -12.61 17.15
C THR A 349 -1.98 -11.71 15.96
N LEU A 350 -3.28 -11.42 15.79
CA LEU A 350 -3.80 -10.41 14.89
C LEU A 350 -4.19 -9.18 15.70
N ALA A 351 -3.72 -8.01 15.35
CA ALA A 351 -4.08 -6.79 16.05
C ALA A 351 -4.43 -5.64 15.10
N LEU A 352 -5.46 -4.90 15.47
CA LEU A 352 -5.62 -3.50 15.16
C LEU A 352 -4.94 -2.74 16.32
N ASP A 353 -3.66 -2.38 16.10
CA ASP A 353 -2.88 -1.73 17.15
C ASP A 353 -3.42 -0.35 17.49
N GLU A 354 -3.86 0.39 16.45
CA GLU A 354 -4.50 1.69 16.61
C GLU A 354 -5.42 1.98 15.42
N PHE A 355 -6.63 2.42 15.74
CA PHE A 355 -7.45 3.24 14.87
C PHE A 355 -7.77 4.51 15.66
N GLY A 356 -7.40 5.67 15.14
CA GLY A 356 -7.58 6.93 15.86
C GLY A 356 -7.68 8.13 14.95
N PHE A 357 -8.29 9.19 15.47
CA PHE A 357 -8.32 10.51 14.85
C PHE A 357 -8.65 11.59 15.90
N GLU A 358 -8.39 12.83 15.53
CA GLU A 358 -8.61 14.00 16.37
C GLU A 358 -9.37 15.10 15.61
N THR A 359 -10.19 15.85 16.31
CA THR A 359 -10.74 17.13 15.85
C THR A 359 -10.16 18.27 16.71
N ALA A 360 -10.64 19.50 16.49
CA ALA A 360 -10.28 20.63 17.33
C ALA A 360 -10.78 20.47 18.81
N HIS A 361 -11.75 19.57 19.03
CA HIS A 361 -12.46 19.48 20.31
C HIS A 361 -12.25 18.15 21.03
N GLY A 362 -11.67 17.14 20.40
CA GLY A 362 -11.44 15.86 21.05
C GLY A 362 -10.85 14.80 20.15
N SER A 363 -10.67 13.60 20.70
CA SER A 363 -10.06 12.45 20.02
C SER A 363 -10.90 11.19 20.17
N ALA A 364 -10.76 10.27 19.20
CA ALA A 364 -11.25 8.91 19.31
C ALA A 364 -10.10 7.92 19.09
N ARG A 365 -10.10 6.79 19.81
CA ARG A 365 -9.15 5.70 19.65
C ARG A 365 -9.83 4.35 19.85
N LEU A 366 -9.38 3.36 19.08
CA LEU A 366 -9.78 1.96 19.17
C LEU A 366 -8.54 1.09 18.97
N SER A 367 -8.39 0.07 19.79
CA SER A 367 -7.44 -1.02 19.59
C SER A 367 -8.11 -2.36 19.84
N VAL A 368 -7.70 -3.39 19.06
CA VAL A 368 -8.21 -4.76 19.21
C VAL A 368 -7.04 -5.72 19.02
N VAL A 369 -6.87 -6.65 19.94
CA VAL A 369 -5.84 -7.70 19.87
C VAL A 369 -6.53 -9.05 19.99
N LEU A 370 -6.26 -9.95 19.04
CA LEU A 370 -6.77 -11.31 18.94
C LEU A 370 -5.59 -12.28 19.00
N ASP A 371 -5.49 -13.04 20.07
CA ASP A 371 -4.58 -14.18 20.11
C ASP A 371 -5.31 -15.42 19.60
N LEU A 372 -4.73 -16.05 18.58
CA LEU A 372 -5.32 -17.20 17.91
C LEU A 372 -4.63 -18.50 18.34
N GLN A 373 -5.31 -19.61 18.13
CA GLN A 373 -4.82 -20.96 18.41
C GLN A 373 -5.44 -21.97 17.44
N SER A 374 -4.91 -23.18 17.39
CA SER A 374 -5.51 -24.28 16.64
C SER A 374 -6.92 -24.57 17.15
N PRO A 375 -7.88 -24.89 16.25
CA PRO A 375 -9.24 -25.22 16.65
C PRO A 375 -9.25 -26.45 17.57
N SER A 376 -10.23 -26.46 18.50
CA SER A 376 -10.42 -27.60 19.39
C SER A 376 -10.81 -28.87 18.60
N ALA A 377 -10.25 -30.03 19.00
CA ALA A 377 -10.60 -31.31 18.41
C ALA A 377 -12.09 -31.69 18.55
N ASP A 378 -12.79 -31.08 19.52
CA ASP A 378 -14.21 -31.29 19.79
C ASP A 378 -15.12 -30.29 19.04
N ALA A 379 -14.56 -29.42 18.21
CA ALA A 379 -15.30 -28.44 17.44
C ALA A 379 -15.82 -29.02 16.11
N PHE A 380 -16.99 -29.62 16.14
CA PHE A 380 -17.60 -30.31 15.00
C PHE A 380 -18.43 -29.41 14.07
N THR A 381 -18.66 -28.15 14.44
CA THR A 381 -19.39 -27.20 13.59
C THR A 381 -18.49 -26.04 13.18
N PRO A 382 -18.72 -25.39 12.04
CA PRO A 382 -17.93 -24.21 11.62
C PRO A 382 -17.89 -23.13 12.69
N ASP A 383 -19.01 -22.84 13.34
CA ASP A 383 -19.09 -21.82 14.40
C ASP A 383 -18.27 -22.21 15.63
N ALA A 384 -18.31 -23.49 16.04
CA ALA A 384 -17.50 -24.01 17.14
C ALA A 384 -16.01 -23.99 16.79
N MET A 385 -15.64 -24.30 15.55
CA MET A 385 -14.26 -24.18 15.08
C MET A 385 -13.77 -22.74 15.20
N ILE A 386 -14.48 -21.77 14.62
CA ILE A 386 -14.11 -20.36 14.65
C ILE A 386 -13.98 -19.86 16.10
N THR A 387 -14.95 -20.18 16.94
CA THR A 387 -14.94 -19.77 18.35
C THR A 387 -13.77 -20.37 19.11
N SER A 388 -13.41 -21.64 18.84
CA SER A 388 -12.29 -22.32 19.50
C SER A 388 -10.92 -21.84 19.03
N MET A 389 -10.84 -21.19 17.86
CA MET A 389 -9.60 -20.58 17.37
C MET A 389 -9.22 -19.31 18.13
N LEU A 390 -10.15 -18.69 18.85
CA LEU A 390 -9.89 -17.48 19.65
C LEU A 390 -9.38 -17.88 21.04
N ALA A 391 -8.09 -17.67 21.30
CA ALA A 391 -7.48 -17.90 22.61
C ALA A 391 -7.77 -16.74 23.57
N SER A 392 -7.58 -15.51 23.10
CA SER A 392 -7.93 -14.29 23.83
C SER A 392 -8.34 -13.16 22.88
N LEU A 393 -9.14 -12.22 23.41
CA LEU A 393 -9.49 -10.97 22.74
C LEU A 393 -9.36 -9.85 23.76
N LYS A 394 -8.66 -8.78 23.38
CA LYS A 394 -8.59 -7.54 24.11
C LYS A 394 -9.01 -6.41 23.18
N ALA A 395 -10.01 -5.62 23.58
CA ALA A 395 -10.42 -4.43 22.86
C ALA A 395 -10.56 -3.26 23.81
N GLU A 396 -10.04 -2.11 23.41
CA GLU A 396 -10.12 -0.86 24.13
C GLU A 396 -10.60 0.24 23.18
N ALA A 397 -11.61 0.98 23.57
CA ALA A 397 -12.16 2.09 22.83
C ALA A 397 -12.32 3.31 23.74
N GLY A 398 -12.14 4.49 23.18
CA GLY A 398 -12.35 5.74 23.90
C GLY A 398 -12.67 6.89 22.94
N ILE A 399 -13.63 7.72 23.31
CA ILE A 399 -14.04 8.90 22.57
C ILE A 399 -14.36 10.05 23.51
N ASP A 400 -13.84 11.23 23.22
CA ASP A 400 -14.13 12.44 23.97
C ASP A 400 -15.57 12.92 23.68
N LYS A 401 -16.30 13.39 24.68
CA LYS A 401 -17.70 13.84 24.52
C LYS A 401 -17.83 14.99 23.52
N ASP A 402 -16.88 15.91 23.51
CA ASP A 402 -16.90 17.01 22.57
C ASP A 402 -16.72 16.55 21.11
N LEU A 403 -15.97 15.45 20.90
CA LEU A 403 -15.90 14.81 19.58
C LEU A 403 -17.23 14.14 19.19
N VAL A 404 -17.96 13.51 20.14
CA VAL A 404 -19.31 12.99 19.90
C VAL A 404 -20.23 14.11 19.42
N ARG A 405 -20.09 15.29 20.02
CA ARG A 405 -20.83 16.50 19.63
C ARG A 405 -20.49 16.95 18.20
N ASP A 406 -19.21 16.98 17.84
CA ASP A 406 -18.77 17.32 16.48
C ASP A 406 -19.39 16.37 15.45
N ILE A 407 -19.34 15.06 15.70
CA ILE A 407 -19.92 14.03 14.83
C ILE A 407 -21.46 14.20 14.75
N ALA A 408 -22.12 14.42 15.86
CA ALA A 408 -23.58 14.66 15.90
C ALA A 408 -23.94 15.90 15.05
N GLY A 409 -23.16 16.97 15.15
CA GLY A 409 -23.34 18.20 14.36
C GLY A 409 -23.16 17.97 12.87
N LEU A 410 -22.15 17.18 12.47
CA LEU A 410 -21.94 16.81 11.06
C LEU A 410 -23.12 15.98 10.52
N VAL A 411 -23.61 15.02 11.27
CA VAL A 411 -24.75 14.18 10.89
C VAL A 411 -26.02 15.04 10.77
N ALA A 412 -26.28 15.91 11.73
CA ALA A 412 -27.44 16.81 11.72
C ALA A 412 -27.37 17.77 10.53
N GLN A 413 -26.19 18.29 10.21
CA GLN A 413 -26.00 19.18 9.05
C GLN A 413 -26.24 18.45 7.72
N ASN A 414 -25.79 17.20 7.60
CA ASN A 414 -25.93 16.42 6.36
C ASN A 414 -27.36 15.93 6.13
N ASN A 415 -28.16 15.81 7.18
CA ASN A 415 -29.56 15.39 7.11
C ASN A 415 -30.54 16.53 6.81
N GLN A 416 -30.09 17.77 6.75
CA GLN A 416 -30.96 18.91 6.43
C GLN A 416 -31.01 19.14 4.92
N PRO A 417 -32.21 19.32 4.33
CA PRO A 417 -32.34 19.66 2.92
C PRO A 417 -31.81 21.05 2.62
N ASP A 418 -31.27 21.20 1.42
CA ASP A 418 -30.59 22.41 0.92
C ASP A 418 -31.30 23.74 1.29
N GLY A 419 -30.57 24.62 1.98
CA GLY A 419 -30.70 26.05 1.83
C GLY A 419 -31.08 26.91 3.01
N GLN A 420 -31.52 26.43 4.18
CA GLN A 420 -31.74 27.30 5.35
C GLN A 420 -31.41 26.61 6.68
N LEU A 421 -30.13 26.62 7.01
CA LEU A 421 -29.67 26.21 8.33
C LEU A 421 -30.05 27.30 9.36
N ASP A 422 -31.11 27.09 10.12
CA ASP A 422 -31.28 27.81 11.39
C ASP A 422 -30.20 27.30 12.36
N LYS A 423 -29.20 28.11 12.61
CA LYS A 423 -28.07 27.77 13.50
C LYS A 423 -28.53 27.37 14.90
N ALA A 424 -29.62 27.94 15.42
CA ALA A 424 -30.16 27.62 16.72
C ALA A 424 -30.82 26.22 16.71
N ALA A 425 -31.57 25.89 15.68
CA ALA A 425 -32.17 24.57 15.50
C ALA A 425 -31.10 23.48 15.33
N LEU A 426 -30.06 23.74 14.51
CA LEU A 426 -28.93 22.82 14.33
C LEU A 426 -28.19 22.57 15.65
N GLN A 427 -27.95 23.62 16.44
CA GLN A 427 -27.27 23.48 17.74
C GLN A 427 -28.11 22.68 18.73
N GLN A 428 -29.42 22.92 18.76
CA GLN A 428 -30.34 22.16 19.61
C GLN A 428 -30.41 20.68 19.20
N GLU A 429 -30.43 20.37 17.91
CA GLU A 429 -30.42 19.00 17.39
C GLU A 429 -29.11 18.30 17.70
N THR A 430 -27.97 18.99 17.51
CA THR A 430 -26.64 18.50 17.86
C THR A 430 -26.52 18.17 19.35
N ASP A 431 -26.96 19.09 20.22
CA ASP A 431 -26.92 18.89 21.68
C ASP A 431 -27.81 17.71 22.09
N ALA A 432 -29.04 17.64 21.54
CA ALA A 432 -29.95 16.53 21.79
C ALA A 432 -29.39 15.17 21.34
N ALA A 433 -28.81 15.13 20.14
CA ALA A 433 -28.17 13.91 19.63
C ALA A 433 -26.94 13.51 20.48
N THR A 434 -26.11 14.47 20.90
CA THR A 434 -24.95 14.21 21.77
C THR A 434 -25.35 13.62 23.10
N GLU A 435 -26.36 14.21 23.77
CA GLU A 435 -26.86 13.70 25.03
C GLU A 435 -27.52 12.33 24.87
N LEU A 436 -28.28 12.12 23.79
CA LEU A 436 -28.89 10.83 23.48
C LEU A 436 -27.82 9.73 23.31
N PHE A 437 -26.82 9.94 22.45
CA PHE A 437 -25.77 8.94 22.19
C PHE A 437 -24.90 8.69 23.45
N SER A 438 -24.50 9.75 24.14
CA SER A 438 -23.69 9.63 25.35
C SER A 438 -24.51 8.96 26.49
N GLY A 439 -25.77 9.35 26.65
CA GLY A 439 -26.68 8.74 27.62
C GLY A 439 -26.94 7.27 27.33
N MET A 440 -27.26 6.92 26.07
CA MET A 440 -27.45 5.52 25.68
C MET A 440 -26.18 4.68 25.91
N ALA A 441 -25.00 5.19 25.58
CA ALA A 441 -23.74 4.46 25.79
C ALA A 441 -23.47 4.20 27.29
N LEU A 442 -23.82 5.13 28.18
CA LEU A 442 -23.69 5.00 29.63
C LEU A 442 -24.78 4.13 30.24
N ASP A 443 -26.05 4.38 29.91
CA ASP A 443 -27.23 3.70 30.49
C ASP A 443 -27.27 2.21 30.09
N THR A 444 -26.86 1.88 28.90
CA THR A 444 -26.74 0.49 28.46
C THR A 444 -25.50 -0.22 29.01
N GLY A 445 -24.54 0.52 29.61
CA GLY A 445 -23.31 -0.02 30.15
C GLY A 445 -22.24 -0.33 29.07
N TRP A 446 -22.49 0.07 27.81
CA TRP A 446 -21.49 -0.08 26.75
C TRP A 446 -20.24 0.78 26.98
N SER A 447 -20.40 1.92 27.63
CA SER A 447 -19.29 2.78 28.00
C SER A 447 -19.36 3.17 29.46
N ARG A 448 -18.26 3.59 30.01
CA ARG A 448 -18.15 4.27 31.31
C ARG A 448 -17.51 5.62 31.09
N LEU A 449 -17.76 6.55 32.00
CA LEU A 449 -17.18 7.88 31.90
C LEU A 449 -15.88 7.93 32.70
N GLU A 450 -14.80 8.35 32.04
CA GLU A 450 -13.52 8.68 32.67
C GLU A 450 -13.19 10.15 32.38
N GLY A 451 -13.47 11.05 33.34
CA GLY A 451 -13.44 12.49 33.07
C GLY A 451 -14.50 12.89 32.05
N GLU A 452 -14.09 13.49 30.93
CA GLU A 452 -14.97 13.85 29.80
C GLU A 452 -14.89 12.84 28.65
N ARG A 453 -14.36 11.63 28.92
CA ARG A 453 -14.16 10.60 27.91
C ARG A 453 -15.06 9.40 28.14
N LEU A 454 -15.77 8.96 27.12
CA LEU A 454 -16.47 7.68 27.09
C LEU A 454 -15.45 6.59 26.74
N VAL A 455 -15.32 5.59 27.61
CA VAL A 455 -14.38 4.49 27.42
C VAL A 455 -15.07 3.15 27.51
N SER A 456 -14.60 2.19 26.72
CA SER A 456 -15.04 0.80 26.74
C SER A 456 -13.82 -0.11 26.77
N SER A 457 -13.89 -1.20 27.53
CA SER A 457 -12.85 -2.22 27.55
C SER A 457 -13.47 -3.61 27.57
N LEU A 458 -12.97 -4.49 26.72
CA LEU A 458 -13.37 -5.88 26.63
C LEU A 458 -12.12 -6.75 26.72
N HIS A 459 -12.13 -7.72 27.60
CA HIS A 459 -11.12 -8.77 27.69
C HIS A 459 -11.81 -10.13 27.76
N TYR A 460 -11.55 -11.00 26.80
CA TYR A 460 -11.96 -12.39 26.78
C TYR A 460 -10.73 -13.29 26.90
N ALA A 461 -10.76 -14.20 27.82
CA ALA A 461 -9.78 -15.28 27.97
C ALA A 461 -10.43 -16.41 28.78
N ASP A 462 -9.98 -17.64 28.57
CA ASP A 462 -10.42 -18.82 29.35
C ASP A 462 -11.94 -18.96 29.47
N ASN A 463 -12.68 -18.67 28.38
CA ASN A 463 -14.14 -18.71 28.30
C ASN A 463 -14.86 -17.74 29.26
N ARG A 464 -14.17 -16.68 29.67
CA ARG A 464 -14.71 -15.60 30.54
C ARG A 464 -14.54 -14.26 29.85
N VAL A 465 -15.46 -13.36 30.09
CA VAL A 465 -15.45 -11.99 29.59
C VAL A 465 -15.35 -11.03 30.74
N THR A 466 -14.41 -10.11 30.69
CA THR A 466 -14.38 -8.92 31.53
C THR A 466 -14.72 -7.72 30.64
N PHE A 467 -15.90 -7.14 30.83
CA PHE A 467 -16.37 -5.98 30.09
C PHE A 467 -16.54 -4.78 31.02
N ASN A 468 -15.83 -3.70 30.72
CA ASN A 468 -15.79 -2.48 31.56
C ASN A 468 -15.52 -2.76 33.06
N GLY A 469 -14.65 -3.75 33.34
CA GLY A 469 -14.28 -4.17 34.70
C GLY A 469 -15.27 -5.14 35.36
N ARG A 470 -16.34 -5.55 34.66
CA ARG A 470 -17.30 -6.53 35.15
C ARG A 470 -17.04 -7.91 34.53
N GLU A 471 -16.81 -8.89 35.37
CA GLU A 471 -16.68 -10.29 34.94
C GLU A 471 -18.02 -10.92 34.64
N MET A 472 -18.12 -11.69 33.55
CA MET A 472 -19.31 -12.44 33.14
C MET A 472 -18.95 -13.65 32.28
N SER A 473 -19.87 -14.58 32.12
CA SER A 473 -19.73 -15.65 31.14
C SER A 473 -19.92 -15.13 29.71
N VAL A 474 -19.47 -15.90 28.71
CA VAL A 474 -19.69 -15.55 27.29
C VAL A 474 -21.17 -15.42 26.97
N GLN A 475 -22.04 -16.32 27.53
CA GLN A 475 -23.48 -16.26 27.30
C GLN A 475 -24.12 -15.02 27.91
N GLU A 476 -23.69 -14.61 29.12
CA GLU A 476 -24.15 -13.37 29.75
C GLU A 476 -23.73 -12.15 28.94
N PHE A 477 -22.50 -12.14 28.38
CA PHE A 477 -22.03 -11.06 27.50
C PHE A 477 -22.82 -11.00 26.20
N ILE A 478 -23.06 -12.14 25.55
CA ILE A 478 -23.88 -12.21 24.33
C ILE A 478 -25.31 -11.69 24.65
N GLY A 479 -25.91 -12.13 25.75
CA GLY A 479 -27.22 -11.65 26.17
C GLY A 479 -27.25 -10.13 26.47
N PHE A 480 -26.20 -9.61 27.09
CA PHE A 480 -26.00 -8.17 27.28
C PHE A 480 -25.88 -7.43 25.94
N ALA A 481 -25.07 -7.91 25.03
CA ALA A 481 -24.85 -7.28 23.74
C ALA A 481 -26.12 -7.22 22.88
N PHE A 482 -26.86 -8.34 22.77
CA PHE A 482 -28.13 -8.38 22.05
C PHE A 482 -29.22 -7.53 22.71
N GLY A 483 -29.37 -7.59 24.06
CA GLY A 483 -30.33 -6.79 24.77
C GLY A 483 -30.08 -5.28 24.63
N SER A 484 -28.83 -4.89 24.69
CA SER A 484 -28.43 -3.48 24.49
C SER A 484 -28.69 -3.01 23.06
N ALA A 485 -28.38 -3.83 22.05
CA ALA A 485 -28.61 -3.51 20.64
C ALA A 485 -30.10 -3.37 20.30
N GLN A 486 -30.94 -4.19 20.91
CA GLN A 486 -32.40 -4.14 20.81
C GLN A 486 -32.98 -2.86 21.46
N ASN A 487 -32.48 -2.51 22.63
CA ASN A 487 -32.86 -1.29 23.34
C ASN A 487 -32.42 -0.02 22.62
N ALA A 488 -31.29 -0.08 21.88
CA ALA A 488 -30.78 1.01 21.08
C ALA A 488 -31.45 1.13 19.70
N GLY A 489 -32.38 0.22 19.33
CA GLY A 489 -33.06 0.22 18.03
C GLY A 489 -32.12 -0.10 16.84
N LEU A 490 -30.94 -0.66 17.10
CA LEU A 490 -29.93 -0.99 16.09
C LEU A 490 -30.22 -2.31 15.37
N LEU A 491 -31.02 -3.18 15.96
CA LEU A 491 -31.56 -4.38 15.32
C LEU A 491 -32.97 -4.04 14.84
N GLY A 492 -33.13 -3.87 13.52
CA GLY A 492 -34.44 -3.66 12.91
C GLY A 492 -35.43 -4.75 13.32
N GLN A 493 -36.70 -4.35 13.47
CA GLN A 493 -37.82 -5.24 13.73
C GLN A 493 -38.06 -6.19 12.55
#